data_c2520cba4407447ccee21425193e4c9d
#
_entry.id   c2520cba4407447ccee21425193e4c9d
#
_cell.length_a   1.000
_cell.length_b   1.000
_cell.length_c   1.000
_cell.angle_alpha   90.00
_cell.angle_beta   90.00
_cell.angle_gamma   90.00
#
_symmetry.space_group_name_H-M   'P 1'
#
loop_
_entity.id
_entity.type
_entity.pdbx_description
1 polymer ?
#
loop_
_entity_poly.entity_id
_entity_poly.type
_entity_poly.pdbx_seq_one_letter_code
_entity_poly.pdbx_strand_id
1 'polypeptide(L)'
;MHPIERLRYVARAGWAPPAVLAAEAAWALGDLALHEESAVLPACRRLLDRHPGCGPLWWVAARILTAGDAAEEAERCADALECDPTSDLLREELGWDRRAIRHGGIGDVASADVVVVEVDAIGPGGVVLDADDMGLIEAARAVEVPVWVEAGVGRVMPPKLWDALVRRVESVNVSRSGSVLGLEGIDSVAGPTGVQSVPVALAGSDCPEPGALLARW
;
A
#
# COMPACT_ATOMS: atom_id res chain seq x y z
N MET A 1 -10.25 -13.17 -21.76
CA MET A 1 -8.94 -13.76 -21.34
C MET A 1 -9.21 -14.64 -20.12
N HIS A 2 -8.60 -15.83 -20.04
CA HIS A 2 -8.84 -16.72 -18.89
C HIS A 2 -8.30 -16.07 -17.60
N PRO A 3 -9.01 -16.14 -16.44
CA PRO A 3 -8.59 -15.47 -15.19
C PRO A 3 -7.14 -15.78 -14.78
N ILE A 4 -6.69 -17.03 -14.91
CA ILE A 4 -5.31 -17.44 -14.62
C ILE A 4 -4.29 -16.71 -15.52
N GLU A 5 -4.58 -16.46 -16.78
CA GLU A 5 -3.68 -15.71 -17.66
C GLU A 5 -3.60 -14.24 -17.28
N ARG A 6 -4.73 -13.63 -16.85
CA ARG A 6 -4.77 -12.27 -16.31
C ARG A 6 -3.93 -12.17 -15.04
N LEU A 7 -4.07 -13.11 -14.10
CA LEU A 7 -3.24 -13.18 -12.89
C LEU A 7 -1.75 -13.36 -13.18
N ARG A 8 -1.38 -14.14 -14.20
CA ARG A 8 0.01 -14.28 -14.64
C ARG A 8 0.57 -12.98 -15.21
N TYR A 9 -0.26 -12.22 -15.92
CA TYR A 9 0.13 -10.89 -16.43
C TYR A 9 0.35 -9.92 -15.29
N VAL A 10 -0.60 -9.81 -14.36
CA VAL A 10 -0.50 -8.99 -13.14
C VAL A 10 0.76 -9.35 -12.34
N ALA A 11 1.01 -10.64 -12.11
CA ALA A 11 2.19 -11.09 -11.36
C ALA A 11 3.53 -10.74 -12.03
N ARG A 12 3.54 -10.42 -13.32
CA ARG A 12 4.75 -10.03 -14.08
C ARG A 12 4.89 -8.52 -14.25
N ALA A 13 3.86 -7.74 -13.92
CA ALA A 13 3.84 -6.29 -14.06
C ALA A 13 4.73 -5.63 -12.99
N GLY A 14 6.02 -5.56 -13.24
CA GLY A 14 7.03 -5.07 -12.27
C GLY A 14 7.17 -3.53 -12.23
N TRP A 15 6.32 -2.77 -12.94
CA TRP A 15 6.40 -1.31 -13.09
C TRP A 15 5.06 -0.59 -12.87
N ALA A 16 3.98 -1.33 -12.68
CA ALA A 16 2.67 -0.72 -12.43
C ALA A 16 2.58 -0.10 -11.04
N PRO A 17 1.92 1.06 -10.89
CA PRO A 17 1.62 1.62 -9.57
C PRO A 17 0.90 0.60 -8.68
N PRO A 18 1.18 0.55 -7.36
CA PRO A 18 0.61 -0.44 -6.45
C PRO A 18 -0.92 -0.53 -6.48
N ALA A 19 -1.61 0.62 -6.53
CA ALA A 19 -3.08 0.66 -6.59
C ALA A 19 -3.62 0.05 -7.88
N VAL A 20 -3.02 0.37 -9.05
CA VAL A 20 -3.40 -0.18 -10.35
C VAL A 20 -3.18 -1.69 -10.39
N LEU A 21 -2.01 -2.14 -9.89
CA LEU A 21 -1.69 -3.56 -9.80
C LEU A 21 -2.72 -4.31 -8.94
N ALA A 22 -3.11 -3.74 -7.81
CA ALA A 22 -4.06 -4.33 -6.88
C ALA A 22 -5.50 -4.36 -7.44
N ALA A 23 -5.94 -3.31 -8.13
CA ALA A 23 -7.24 -3.28 -8.79
C ALA A 23 -7.35 -4.35 -9.89
N GLU A 24 -6.33 -4.47 -10.75
CA GLU A 24 -6.26 -5.54 -11.75
C GLU A 24 -6.24 -6.94 -11.14
N ALA A 25 -5.53 -7.10 -10.00
CA ALA A 25 -5.52 -8.35 -9.26
C ALA A 25 -6.90 -8.67 -8.66
N ALA A 26 -7.60 -7.66 -8.10
CA ALA A 26 -8.95 -7.82 -7.56
C ALA A 26 -9.92 -8.33 -8.63
N TRP A 27 -9.98 -7.67 -9.79
CA TRP A 27 -10.80 -8.15 -10.92
C TRP A 27 -10.48 -9.58 -11.33
N ALA A 28 -9.19 -9.93 -11.42
CA ALA A 28 -8.78 -11.27 -11.83
C ALA A 28 -9.06 -12.34 -10.76
N LEU A 29 -8.98 -11.99 -9.46
CA LEU A 29 -9.34 -12.87 -8.35
C LEU A 29 -10.85 -13.06 -8.24
N GLY A 30 -11.65 -12.02 -8.50
CA GLY A 30 -13.10 -12.11 -8.58
C GLY A 30 -13.56 -13.06 -9.69
N ASP A 31 -13.03 -12.89 -10.89
CA ASP A 31 -13.26 -13.82 -12.00
C ASP A 31 -12.86 -15.25 -11.64
N LEU A 32 -11.73 -15.44 -10.92
CA LEU A 32 -11.29 -16.76 -10.49
C LEU A 32 -12.23 -17.36 -9.45
N ALA A 33 -12.72 -16.56 -8.50
CA ALA A 33 -13.66 -17.03 -7.46
C ALA A 33 -14.96 -17.59 -8.04
N LEU A 34 -15.48 -16.98 -9.12
CA LEU A 34 -16.66 -17.45 -9.82
C LEU A 34 -16.47 -18.82 -10.51
N HIS A 35 -15.23 -19.16 -10.91
CA HIS A 35 -14.93 -20.37 -11.67
C HIS A 35 -14.31 -21.47 -10.83
N GLU A 36 -13.45 -21.12 -9.88
CA GLU A 36 -12.68 -22.08 -9.08
C GLU A 36 -12.28 -21.45 -7.73
N GLU A 37 -13.21 -21.39 -6.78
CA GLU A 37 -13.01 -20.76 -5.47
C GLU A 37 -11.77 -21.32 -4.73
N SER A 38 -11.51 -22.62 -4.85
CA SER A 38 -10.37 -23.29 -4.23
C SER A 38 -9.00 -22.77 -4.71
N ALA A 39 -8.95 -22.15 -5.89
CA ALA A 39 -7.73 -21.57 -6.47
C ALA A 39 -7.43 -20.14 -5.98
N VAL A 40 -8.38 -19.47 -5.31
CA VAL A 40 -8.22 -18.06 -4.88
C VAL A 40 -7.07 -17.91 -3.88
N LEU A 41 -7.06 -18.71 -2.80
CA LEU A 41 -5.98 -18.64 -1.81
C LEU A 41 -4.58 -18.91 -2.39
N PRO A 42 -4.36 -19.97 -3.20
CA PRO A 42 -3.09 -20.16 -3.91
C PRO A 42 -2.71 -18.99 -4.83
N ALA A 43 -3.68 -18.36 -5.49
CA ALA A 43 -3.45 -17.22 -6.36
C ALA A 43 -3.02 -15.97 -5.55
N CYS A 44 -3.73 -15.64 -4.46
CA CYS A 44 -3.34 -14.57 -3.54
C CYS A 44 -1.90 -14.74 -3.06
N ARG A 45 -1.54 -15.93 -2.57
CA ARG A 45 -0.19 -16.22 -2.10
C ARG A 45 0.88 -15.99 -3.18
N ARG A 46 0.62 -16.40 -4.43
CA ARG A 46 1.55 -16.19 -5.54
C ARG A 46 1.72 -14.71 -5.90
N LEU A 47 0.67 -13.92 -5.84
CA LEU A 47 0.73 -12.47 -6.05
C LEU A 47 1.58 -11.79 -4.98
N LEU A 48 1.35 -12.13 -3.71
CA LEU A 48 2.11 -11.58 -2.58
C LEU A 48 3.59 -12.03 -2.59
N ASP A 49 3.88 -13.25 -3.08
CA ASP A 49 5.26 -13.71 -3.31
C ASP A 49 5.99 -12.87 -4.37
N ARG A 50 5.27 -12.32 -5.33
CA ARG A 50 5.84 -11.53 -6.42
C ARG A 50 5.94 -10.04 -6.12
N HIS A 51 5.03 -9.55 -5.29
CA HIS A 51 4.90 -8.14 -4.92
C HIS A 51 4.80 -7.99 -3.39
N PRO A 52 5.82 -8.39 -2.64
CA PRO A 52 5.73 -8.51 -1.19
C PRO A 52 5.48 -7.18 -0.47
N GLY A 53 6.00 -6.06 -0.97
CA GLY A 53 5.81 -4.73 -0.38
C GLY A 53 4.50 -4.04 -0.75
N CYS A 54 3.73 -4.58 -1.69
CA CYS A 54 2.51 -3.94 -2.18
C CYS A 54 1.35 -4.08 -1.18
N GLY A 55 1.17 -3.09 -0.30
CA GLY A 55 0.09 -3.06 0.70
C GLY A 55 -1.31 -3.27 0.11
N PRO A 56 -1.71 -2.56 -0.97
CA PRO A 56 -3.01 -2.78 -1.59
C PRO A 56 -3.28 -4.22 -2.03
N LEU A 57 -2.26 -4.97 -2.45
CA LEU A 57 -2.43 -6.40 -2.76
C LEU A 57 -2.68 -7.26 -1.51
N TRP A 58 -2.03 -6.94 -0.40
CA TRP A 58 -2.29 -7.60 0.88
C TRP A 58 -3.71 -7.32 1.34
N TRP A 59 -4.16 -6.08 1.23
CA TRP A 59 -5.52 -5.67 1.58
C TRP A 59 -6.57 -6.39 0.71
N VAL A 60 -6.42 -6.40 -0.62
CA VAL A 60 -7.30 -7.14 -1.54
C VAL A 60 -7.36 -8.62 -1.18
N ALA A 61 -6.21 -9.27 -1.00
CA ALA A 61 -6.14 -10.68 -0.65
C ALA A 61 -6.83 -10.97 0.70
N ALA A 62 -6.61 -10.12 1.70
CA ALA A 62 -7.19 -10.26 3.02
C ALA A 62 -8.72 -10.13 2.99
N ARG A 63 -9.25 -9.14 2.30
CA ARG A 63 -10.70 -8.89 2.17
C ARG A 63 -11.40 -10.01 1.42
N ILE A 64 -10.89 -10.42 0.26
CA ILE A 64 -11.46 -11.51 -0.54
C ILE A 64 -11.50 -12.83 0.26
N LEU A 65 -10.43 -13.14 1.00
CA LEU A 65 -10.33 -14.38 1.77
C LEU A 65 -11.18 -14.42 3.05
N THR A 66 -11.73 -13.29 3.48
CA THR A 66 -12.62 -13.19 4.65
C THR A 66 -14.07 -12.92 4.28
N ALA A 67 -14.34 -12.58 3.03
CA ALA A 67 -15.69 -12.29 2.56
C ALA A 67 -16.56 -13.55 2.45
N GLY A 68 -17.86 -13.37 2.62
CA GLY A 68 -18.84 -14.42 2.34
C GLY A 68 -19.08 -14.65 0.85
N ASP A 69 -18.88 -13.60 0.03
CA ASP A 69 -18.85 -13.64 -1.43
C ASP A 69 -17.55 -13.01 -1.91
N ALA A 70 -16.64 -13.86 -2.35
CA ALA A 70 -15.31 -13.46 -2.77
C ALA A 70 -15.32 -12.64 -4.07
N ALA A 71 -16.25 -12.91 -4.97
CA ALA A 71 -16.36 -12.20 -6.25
C ALA A 71 -16.92 -10.78 -6.05
N GLU A 72 -17.99 -10.64 -5.27
CA GLU A 72 -18.57 -9.35 -4.94
C GLU A 72 -17.58 -8.47 -4.14
N GLU A 73 -16.81 -9.07 -3.24
CA GLU A 73 -15.80 -8.33 -2.48
C GLU A 73 -14.63 -7.89 -3.36
N ALA A 74 -14.24 -8.71 -4.33
CA ALA A 74 -13.21 -8.35 -5.30
C ALA A 74 -13.61 -7.11 -6.13
N GLU A 75 -14.87 -7.04 -6.57
CA GLU A 75 -15.42 -5.87 -7.26
C GLU A 75 -15.36 -4.63 -6.37
N ARG A 76 -15.83 -4.72 -5.11
CA ARG A 76 -15.76 -3.60 -4.16
C ARG A 76 -14.32 -3.13 -3.91
N CYS A 77 -13.37 -4.06 -3.83
CA CYS A 77 -11.96 -3.71 -3.67
C CYS A 77 -11.42 -2.97 -4.89
N ALA A 78 -11.74 -3.43 -6.10
CA ALA A 78 -11.31 -2.78 -7.33
C ALA A 78 -11.86 -1.35 -7.42
N ASP A 79 -13.18 -1.18 -7.22
CA ASP A 79 -13.84 0.12 -7.22
C ASP A 79 -13.24 1.08 -6.19
N ALA A 80 -12.96 0.61 -4.99
CA ALA A 80 -12.36 1.42 -3.93
C ALA A 80 -10.95 1.91 -4.30
N LEU A 81 -10.14 1.06 -4.96
CA LEU A 81 -8.80 1.42 -5.41
C LEU A 81 -8.83 2.40 -6.60
N GLU A 82 -9.79 2.23 -7.52
CA GLU A 82 -9.95 3.10 -8.69
C GLU A 82 -10.52 4.47 -8.32
N CYS A 83 -11.34 4.54 -7.26
CA CYS A 83 -11.99 5.75 -6.77
C CYS A 83 -11.31 6.32 -5.50
N ASP A 84 -10.04 6.03 -5.26
CA ASP A 84 -9.31 6.49 -4.07
C ASP A 84 -9.26 8.03 -3.99
N PRO A 85 -9.89 8.67 -2.98
CA PRO A 85 -9.94 10.12 -2.88
C PRO A 85 -8.68 10.73 -2.24
N THR A 86 -7.71 9.92 -1.82
CA THR A 86 -6.59 10.35 -0.99
C THR A 86 -5.82 11.53 -1.57
N SER A 87 -5.47 11.48 -2.85
CA SER A 87 -4.70 12.55 -3.50
C SER A 87 -5.49 13.87 -3.61
N ASP A 88 -6.82 13.81 -3.75
CA ASP A 88 -7.65 15.01 -3.81
C ASP A 88 -7.80 15.63 -2.41
N LEU A 89 -8.06 14.81 -1.39
CA LEU A 89 -8.13 15.26 0.00
C LEU A 89 -6.79 15.86 0.48
N LEU A 90 -5.67 15.22 0.10
CA LEU A 90 -4.35 15.75 0.40
C LEU A 90 -4.11 17.10 -0.27
N ARG A 91 -4.54 17.27 -1.53
CA ARG A 91 -4.41 18.55 -2.26
C ARG A 91 -5.24 19.64 -1.60
N GLU A 92 -6.45 19.33 -1.13
CA GLU A 92 -7.29 20.27 -0.37
C GLU A 92 -6.63 20.70 0.93
N GLU A 93 -6.06 19.76 1.70
CA GLU A 93 -5.38 20.03 2.97
C GLU A 93 -4.11 20.86 2.79
N LEU A 94 -3.34 20.60 1.74
CA LEU A 94 -2.14 21.37 1.41
C LEU A 94 -2.48 22.81 1.01
N GLY A 95 -3.63 23.02 0.35
CA GLY A 95 -4.02 24.33 -0.16
C GLY A 95 -3.06 24.88 -1.22
N TRP A 96 -3.25 26.15 -1.58
CA TRP A 96 -2.43 26.81 -2.61
C TRP A 96 -1.17 27.47 -2.04
N ASP A 97 -1.13 27.72 -0.75
CA ASP A 97 -0.09 28.51 -0.08
C ASP A 97 1.06 27.66 0.47
N ARG A 98 0.87 26.34 0.65
CA ARG A 98 1.93 25.44 1.13
C ARG A 98 2.84 24.96 0.01
N ARG A 99 4.13 25.15 0.20
CA ARG A 99 5.17 24.61 -0.68
C ARG A 99 5.45 23.15 -0.29
N ALA A 100 4.76 22.21 -0.94
CA ALA A 100 4.95 20.80 -0.76
C ALA A 100 5.95 20.23 -1.78
N ILE A 101 6.90 19.40 -1.32
CA ILE A 101 7.77 18.61 -2.19
C ILE A 101 7.27 17.16 -2.19
N ARG A 102 7.02 16.60 -3.37
CA ARG A 102 6.46 15.25 -3.56
C ARG A 102 7.37 14.26 -4.27
N HIS A 103 8.37 14.66 -5.00
CA HIS A 103 9.39 13.83 -5.65
C HIS A 103 10.63 14.66 -5.96
N GLY A 104 11.81 14.10 -5.79
CA GLY A 104 13.05 14.29 -6.58
C GLY A 104 13.85 15.47 -6.14
N GLY A 105 13.96 16.33 -5.49
CA GLY A 105 14.90 17.44 -5.29
C GLY A 105 15.39 17.62 -3.85
N ILE A 106 16.30 16.78 -3.41
CA ILE A 106 16.93 16.92 -2.06
C ILE A 106 17.49 18.35 -1.84
N GLY A 107 17.87 19.06 -2.89
CA GLY A 107 18.43 20.42 -2.79
C GLY A 107 17.45 21.51 -2.34
N ASP A 108 16.14 21.31 -2.44
CA ASP A 108 15.11 22.32 -2.15
C ASP A 108 14.34 22.07 -0.84
N VAL A 109 14.61 20.97 -0.14
CA VAL A 109 13.85 20.53 1.04
C VAL A 109 13.80 21.61 2.13
N ALA A 110 14.90 22.30 2.38
CA ALA A 110 14.97 23.35 3.41
C ALA A 110 14.03 24.56 3.16
N SER A 111 13.48 24.68 1.97
CA SER A 111 12.54 25.74 1.61
C SER A 111 11.08 25.28 1.52
N ALA A 112 10.83 24.00 1.79
CA ALA A 112 9.50 23.43 1.80
C ALA A 112 8.79 23.63 3.15
N ASP A 113 7.47 23.75 3.13
CA ASP A 113 6.64 23.74 4.33
C ASP A 113 6.31 22.32 4.77
N VAL A 114 6.37 21.37 3.83
CA VAL A 114 6.11 19.94 4.06
C VAL A 114 6.72 19.10 2.94
N VAL A 115 7.21 17.91 3.33
CA VAL A 115 7.58 16.85 2.40
C VAL A 115 6.47 15.80 2.41
N VAL A 116 6.01 15.40 1.23
CA VAL A 116 4.99 14.36 1.06
C VAL A 116 5.59 13.19 0.29
N VAL A 117 5.49 12.00 0.86
CA VAL A 117 6.03 10.76 0.28
C VAL A 117 4.92 9.73 0.13
N GLU A 118 4.77 9.15 -1.05
CA GLU A 118 3.87 8.02 -1.25
C GLU A 118 4.50 6.74 -0.70
N VAL A 119 3.74 5.99 0.12
CA VAL A 119 4.23 4.73 0.71
C VAL A 119 3.49 3.53 0.13
N ASP A 120 4.19 2.42 -0.09
CA ASP A 120 3.59 1.17 -0.55
C ASP A 120 2.72 0.50 0.53
N ALA A 121 3.12 0.64 1.78
CA ALA A 121 2.38 0.20 2.96
C ALA A 121 2.82 0.98 4.21
N ILE A 122 1.92 1.11 5.18
CA ILE A 122 2.22 1.63 6.52
C ILE A 122 1.61 0.70 7.58
N GLY A 123 2.35 0.45 8.66
CA GLY A 123 1.90 -0.37 9.78
C GLY A 123 2.55 0.05 11.09
N PRO A 124 2.31 -0.68 12.20
CA PRO A 124 2.78 -0.29 13.53
C PRO A 124 4.30 -0.17 13.66
N GLY A 125 5.06 -0.87 12.81
CA GLY A 125 6.53 -0.89 12.85
C GLY A 125 7.20 0.05 11.85
N GLY A 126 6.45 0.72 10.95
CA GLY A 126 7.06 1.58 9.94
C GLY A 126 6.26 1.73 8.66
N VAL A 127 6.98 2.14 7.62
CA VAL A 127 6.48 2.29 6.25
C VAL A 127 7.34 1.48 5.28
N VAL A 128 6.74 1.03 4.18
CA VAL A 128 7.45 0.47 3.03
C VAL A 128 7.43 1.50 1.91
N LEU A 129 8.60 1.83 1.38
CA LEU A 129 8.78 2.84 0.33
C LEU A 129 10.05 2.54 -0.49
N ASP A 130 10.24 3.24 -1.59
CA ASP A 130 11.44 3.10 -2.38
C ASP A 130 12.67 3.83 -1.79
N ALA A 131 13.84 3.62 -2.39
CA ALA A 131 15.09 4.18 -1.88
C ALA A 131 15.20 5.70 -2.08
N ASP A 132 14.59 6.24 -3.14
CA ASP A 132 14.65 7.68 -3.43
C ASP A 132 13.81 8.45 -2.41
N ASP A 133 12.64 7.92 -2.06
CA ASP A 133 11.75 8.49 -1.05
C ASP A 133 12.34 8.40 0.37
N MET A 134 13.10 7.35 0.67
CA MET A 134 13.87 7.28 1.93
C MET A 134 14.85 8.45 2.06
N GLY A 135 15.61 8.74 1.01
CA GLY A 135 16.54 9.86 0.99
C GLY A 135 15.85 11.22 1.20
N LEU A 136 14.64 11.38 0.66
CA LEU A 136 13.84 12.58 0.82
C LEU A 136 13.35 12.76 2.28
N ILE A 137 12.91 11.70 2.93
CA ILE A 137 12.54 11.71 4.37
C ILE A 137 13.76 12.06 5.24
N GLU A 138 14.90 11.44 4.98
CA GLU A 138 16.13 11.73 5.74
C GLU A 138 16.58 13.20 5.57
N ALA A 139 16.48 13.73 4.36
CA ALA A 139 16.79 15.14 4.09
C ALA A 139 15.81 16.09 4.82
N ALA A 140 14.52 15.80 4.82
CA ALA A 140 13.51 16.57 5.53
C ALA A 140 13.77 16.59 7.06
N ARG A 141 14.06 15.44 7.63
CA ARG A 141 14.43 15.31 9.06
C ARG A 141 15.65 16.13 9.43
N ALA A 142 16.67 16.16 8.57
CA ALA A 142 17.91 16.88 8.83
C ALA A 142 17.71 18.41 8.91
N VAL A 143 16.64 18.93 8.32
CA VAL A 143 16.31 20.37 8.30
C VAL A 143 14.98 20.68 9.02
N GLU A 144 14.46 19.72 9.77
CA GLU A 144 13.23 19.84 10.59
C GLU A 144 11.98 20.25 9.77
N VAL A 145 11.89 19.84 8.52
CA VAL A 145 10.69 20.00 7.70
C VAL A 145 9.74 18.86 7.95
N PRO A 146 8.43 19.12 8.21
CA PRO A 146 7.43 18.08 8.45
C PRO A 146 7.34 17.08 7.31
N VAL A 147 7.17 15.79 7.66
CA VAL A 147 7.01 14.68 6.71
C VAL A 147 5.60 14.11 6.82
N TRP A 148 4.87 14.16 5.72
CA TRP A 148 3.58 13.49 5.57
C TRP A 148 3.74 12.29 4.64
N VAL A 149 3.10 11.18 4.97
CA VAL A 149 3.04 10.02 4.07
C VAL A 149 1.66 9.93 3.44
N GLU A 150 1.63 9.71 2.13
CA GLU A 150 0.40 9.44 1.38
C GLU A 150 0.18 7.92 1.37
N ALA A 151 -0.85 7.49 2.10
CA ALA A 151 -1.23 6.10 2.26
C ALA A 151 -2.69 5.91 1.83
N GLY A 152 -2.93 5.77 0.54
CA GLY A 152 -4.25 5.56 -0.06
C GLY A 152 -4.90 4.24 0.35
N VAL A 153 -6.00 3.91 -0.31
CA VAL A 153 -6.79 2.70 -0.05
C VAL A 153 -5.91 1.45 0.00
N GLY A 154 -6.09 0.65 1.04
CA GLY A 154 -5.43 -0.64 1.21
C GLY A 154 -3.95 -0.57 1.63
N ARG A 155 -3.41 0.60 2.00
CA ARG A 155 -2.01 0.74 2.40
C ARG A 155 -1.79 0.68 3.91
N VAL A 156 -2.84 0.88 4.72
CA VAL A 156 -2.74 0.80 6.19
C VAL A 156 -2.91 -0.64 6.64
N MET A 157 -1.84 -1.23 7.17
CA MET A 157 -1.78 -2.65 7.56
C MET A 157 -2.03 -2.85 9.06
N PRO A 158 -2.89 -3.81 9.44
CA PRO A 158 -3.02 -4.22 10.84
C PRO A 158 -1.78 -5.02 11.29
N PRO A 159 -1.54 -5.17 12.61
CA PRO A 159 -0.28 -5.68 13.14
C PRO A 159 0.21 -7.00 12.54
N LYS A 160 -0.65 -8.03 12.45
CA LYS A 160 -0.21 -9.35 11.98
C LYS A 160 0.09 -9.37 10.49
N LEU A 161 -0.68 -8.61 9.68
CA LEU A 161 -0.38 -8.50 8.25
C LEU A 161 0.85 -7.65 8.02
N TRP A 162 1.06 -6.59 8.80
CA TRP A 162 2.30 -5.82 8.77
C TRP A 162 3.51 -6.72 9.02
N ASP A 163 3.50 -7.51 10.09
CA ASP A 163 4.60 -8.43 10.41
C ASP A 163 4.84 -9.46 9.29
N ALA A 164 3.77 -9.96 8.67
CA ALA A 164 3.89 -10.91 7.57
C ALA A 164 4.48 -10.25 6.31
N LEU A 165 4.04 -9.03 5.99
CA LEU A 165 4.52 -8.23 4.87
C LEU A 165 6.01 -7.92 5.05
N VAL A 166 6.43 -7.40 6.22
CA VAL A 166 7.83 -7.05 6.49
C VAL A 166 8.73 -8.27 6.37
N ARG A 167 8.38 -9.40 7.03
CA ARG A 167 9.15 -10.65 6.89
C ARG A 167 9.30 -11.06 5.42
N ARG A 168 8.28 -10.82 4.61
CA ARG A 168 8.33 -11.17 3.19
C ARG A 168 9.22 -10.22 2.40
N VAL A 169 9.12 -8.91 2.63
CA VAL A 169 10.01 -7.91 2.02
C VAL A 169 11.46 -8.21 2.33
N GLU A 170 11.79 -8.48 3.59
CA GLU A 170 13.14 -8.81 4.04
C GLU A 170 13.68 -10.13 3.48
N SER A 171 12.80 -11.13 3.26
CA SER A 171 13.19 -12.44 2.72
C SER A 171 13.52 -12.40 1.23
N VAL A 172 12.99 -11.43 0.50
CA VAL A 172 13.21 -11.27 -0.95
C VAL A 172 14.30 -10.22 -1.15
N ASN A 173 15.54 -10.68 -1.31
CA ASN A 173 16.74 -9.86 -1.53
C ASN A 173 16.72 -9.16 -2.90
N VAL A 174 15.67 -8.38 -3.20
CA VAL A 174 15.49 -7.74 -4.51
C VAL A 174 15.27 -6.24 -4.29
N SER A 175 16.12 -5.45 -4.90
CA SER A 175 16.09 -3.96 -4.99
C SER A 175 14.76 -3.36 -5.51
N ARG A 176 13.71 -4.14 -5.68
CA ARG A 176 12.38 -3.78 -6.18
C ARG A 176 11.26 -3.98 -5.16
N SER A 177 11.56 -4.49 -3.96
CA SER A 177 10.52 -4.83 -2.98
C SER A 177 10.25 -3.71 -1.98
N GLY A 178 10.86 -2.55 -2.17
CA GLY A 178 10.85 -1.46 -1.20
C GLY A 178 11.79 -1.73 -0.01
N SER A 179 11.94 -0.71 0.81
CA SER A 179 12.69 -0.77 2.07
C SER A 179 11.77 -0.41 3.23
N VAL A 180 12.03 -0.96 4.41
CA VAL A 180 11.27 -0.65 5.60
C VAL A 180 11.96 0.48 6.36
N LEU A 181 11.23 1.56 6.64
CA LEU A 181 11.66 2.69 7.45
C LEU A 181 10.75 2.81 8.68
N GLY A 182 11.31 3.07 9.87
CA GLY A 182 10.54 3.30 11.09
C GLY A 182 9.66 4.55 11.03
N LEU A 183 8.65 4.62 11.92
CA LEU A 183 7.69 5.74 11.97
C LEU A 183 8.28 7.05 12.55
N GLU A 184 9.49 7.00 13.09
CA GLU A 184 10.13 8.19 13.65
C GLU A 184 10.27 9.28 12.60
N GLY A 185 9.79 10.49 12.91
CA GLY A 185 9.82 11.65 12.02
C GLY A 185 8.83 11.61 10.86
N ILE A 186 7.80 10.77 10.96
CA ILE A 186 6.57 10.87 10.17
C ILE A 186 5.54 11.60 11.03
N ASP A 187 5.08 12.77 10.58
CA ASP A 187 4.19 13.64 11.36
C ASP A 187 2.72 13.33 11.10
N SER A 188 2.36 13.03 9.84
CA SER A 188 0.97 12.78 9.45
C SER A 188 0.86 11.74 8.34
N VAL A 189 -0.33 11.17 8.25
CA VAL A 189 -0.74 10.23 7.20
C VAL A 189 -1.92 10.83 6.45
N ALA A 190 -1.76 11.03 5.16
CA ALA A 190 -2.85 11.34 4.24
C ALA A 190 -3.44 10.04 3.72
N GLY A 191 -4.71 9.80 3.98
CA GLY A 191 -5.44 8.61 3.59
C GLY A 191 -6.81 8.93 3.00
N PRO A 192 -7.62 7.92 2.69
CA PRO A 192 -8.95 8.10 2.07
C PRO A 192 -9.97 8.82 2.96
N THR A 193 -9.63 9.10 4.21
CA THR A 193 -10.44 9.88 5.17
C THR A 193 -9.83 11.24 5.50
N GLY A 194 -8.82 11.68 4.75
CA GLY A 194 -8.09 12.94 4.97
C GLY A 194 -6.76 12.76 5.68
N VAL A 195 -6.18 13.87 6.14
CA VAL A 195 -4.89 13.90 6.84
C VAL A 195 -5.11 13.69 8.34
N GLN A 196 -4.39 12.74 8.91
CA GLN A 196 -4.53 12.31 10.31
C GLN A 196 -3.16 12.12 10.96
N SER A 197 -3.10 12.09 12.30
CA SER A 197 -1.90 11.64 13.00
C SER A 197 -1.65 10.15 12.77
N VAL A 198 -0.40 9.72 12.80
CA VAL A 198 -0.01 8.31 12.58
C VAL A 198 -0.81 7.32 13.45
N PRO A 199 -0.99 7.52 14.78
CA PRO A 199 -1.77 6.59 15.59
C PRO A 199 -3.24 6.48 15.18
N VAL A 200 -3.86 7.59 14.74
CA VAL A 200 -5.26 7.60 14.30
C VAL A 200 -5.40 6.87 12.99
N ALA A 201 -4.52 7.12 12.03
CA ALA A 201 -4.53 6.42 10.74
C ALA A 201 -4.35 4.91 10.91
N LEU A 202 -3.41 4.47 11.75
CA LEU A 202 -3.17 3.05 12.02
C LEU A 202 -4.36 2.36 12.69
N ALA A 203 -5.04 3.06 13.61
CA ALA A 203 -6.24 2.54 14.26
C ALA A 203 -7.45 2.45 13.32
N GLY A 204 -7.45 3.20 12.21
CA GLY A 204 -8.49 3.22 11.19
C GLY A 204 -8.36 2.15 10.10
N SER A 205 -7.40 1.20 10.21
CA SER A 205 -7.25 0.13 9.21
C SER A 205 -8.53 -0.72 9.10
N ASP A 206 -9.05 -0.83 7.88
CA ASP A 206 -10.18 -1.70 7.53
C ASP A 206 -9.74 -3.08 6.98
N CYS A 207 -8.44 -3.35 7.03
CA CYS A 207 -7.85 -4.58 6.51
C CYS A 207 -8.04 -5.74 7.50
N PRO A 208 -8.75 -6.82 7.13
CA PRO A 208 -8.90 -7.99 8.01
C PRO A 208 -7.60 -8.82 8.09
N GLU A 209 -7.50 -9.67 9.12
CA GLU A 209 -6.34 -10.56 9.34
C GLU A 209 -6.71 -12.05 9.11
N PRO A 210 -6.83 -12.53 7.86
CA PRO A 210 -7.23 -13.91 7.58
C PRO A 210 -6.16 -14.92 8.02
N GLY A 211 -6.54 -15.84 8.90
CA GLY A 211 -5.63 -16.89 9.38
C GLY A 211 -5.03 -17.74 8.27
N ALA A 212 -5.78 -18.00 7.21
CA ALA A 212 -5.30 -18.76 6.05
C ALA A 212 -4.13 -18.07 5.31
N LEU A 213 -4.10 -16.73 5.30
CA LEU A 213 -3.00 -15.96 4.72
C LEU A 213 -1.79 -15.95 5.65
N LEU A 214 -2.03 -15.77 6.95
CA LEU A 214 -0.99 -15.66 7.99
C LEU A 214 -0.29 -17.00 8.29
N ALA A 215 -0.98 -18.13 8.15
CA ALA A 215 -0.44 -19.46 8.46
C ALA A 215 0.80 -19.86 7.64
N ARG A 216 1.14 -19.12 6.60
CA ARG A 216 2.32 -19.38 5.75
C ARG A 216 3.54 -18.54 6.13
N TRP A 217 3.34 -17.47 6.82
CA TRP A 217 4.34 -16.45 7.18
C TRP A 217 4.53 -16.38 8.69
#